data_974b4269ef98e292777e35806d36b0ae
#
_entry.id   974b4269ef98e292777e35806d36b0ae
#
_cell.length_a   1.000
_cell.length_b   1.000
_cell.length_c   1.000
_cell.angle_alpha   90.00
_cell.angle_beta   90.00
_cell.angle_gamma   90.00
#
_symmetry.space_group_name_H-M   'P 1'
#
loop_
_entity.id
_entity.type
_entity.pdbx_description
1 polymer ?
#
loop_
_entity_poly.entity_id
_entity_poly.type
_entity_poly.pdbx_seq_one_letter_code
_entity_poly.pdbx_strand_id
1 'polypeptide(L)'
;MKARVIAYYLPQFHPIPENDEAWGKGFTEWTNVAQAKPQFSGHYQPHIPADLGFYDLRLPEVREQQAEMARACGIEGFCYYHYWMGNGRLLLQRPFQEVLLSGRPDFPFCLCWANHEWTTKTWQKDGKSKVIAPMQYGGEQDYINHFNYVFPAFKDKRYITIDGKPVFVIYDPYHFKDVSCFIEIWRKLASENGLPGVYFIAQIANTSTIKRNIDGTLTRVLPNLNSSEDVYNSILALGFDGINSYGKSRGEMCYQGKTMRIVKQLLHKKLPFLPSLKLDFTKVVSNFFAPEDTWDNVYPMIIPGWDRTPRAGNSEGIYINSTPENFKKHIEQALSLIEAKPQEHRILFLKSWNEWGEGNYVEPDLKYGHTYLDAIKENIL
;
A
#
# COMPACT_ATOMS: atom_id res chain seq x y z
N MET A 1 -6.87 9.77 -20.50
CA MET A 1 -5.88 9.46 -19.44
C MET A 1 -4.85 8.49 -19.98
N LYS A 2 -3.58 8.71 -19.67
CA LYS A 2 -2.48 7.82 -20.09
C LYS A 2 -2.43 6.53 -19.29
N ALA A 3 -2.89 6.57 -18.04
CA ALA A 3 -2.98 5.42 -17.14
C ALA A 3 -4.17 5.54 -16.18
N ARG A 4 -4.61 4.42 -15.64
CA ARG A 4 -5.53 4.29 -14.51
C ARG A 4 -4.70 4.34 -13.23
N VAL A 5 -4.84 5.39 -12.42
CA VAL A 5 -4.10 5.52 -11.16
C VAL A 5 -5.00 5.16 -9.99
N ILE A 6 -4.62 4.12 -9.23
CA ILE A 6 -5.36 3.65 -8.06
C ILE A 6 -4.51 3.93 -6.82
N ALA A 7 -4.99 4.78 -5.91
CA ALA A 7 -4.22 5.19 -4.74
C ALA A 7 -4.58 4.37 -3.50
N TYR A 8 -3.58 3.79 -2.83
CA TYR A 8 -3.78 3.17 -1.52
C TYR A 8 -4.28 4.20 -0.51
N TYR A 9 -5.26 3.78 0.30
CA TYR A 9 -5.93 4.64 1.26
C TYR A 9 -5.91 4.04 2.66
N LEU A 10 -5.28 4.74 3.60
CA LEU A 10 -5.15 4.33 5.00
C LEU A 10 -6.35 4.83 5.82
N PRO A 11 -7.16 3.95 6.42
CA PRO A 11 -8.33 4.35 7.22
C PRO A 11 -8.01 4.73 8.68
N GLN A 12 -6.73 4.79 9.08
CA GLN A 12 -6.29 4.92 10.49
C GLN A 12 -6.28 6.38 11.03
N PHE A 13 -7.21 7.20 10.57
CA PHE A 13 -7.35 8.59 11.02
C PHE A 13 -8.63 8.82 11.84
N HIS A 14 -8.98 7.82 12.65
CA HIS A 14 -10.00 7.89 13.68
C HIS A 14 -9.65 6.94 14.82
N PRO A 15 -10.03 7.24 16.08
CA PRO A 15 -9.75 6.35 17.19
C PRO A 15 -10.57 5.06 17.11
N ILE A 16 -9.95 3.95 17.53
CA ILE A 16 -10.60 2.66 17.74
C ILE A 16 -10.16 2.08 19.08
N PRO A 17 -10.97 1.21 19.72
CA PRO A 17 -10.64 0.66 21.03
C PRO A 17 -9.28 -0.03 21.11
N GLU A 18 -8.90 -0.78 20.07
CA GLU A 18 -7.62 -1.49 20.01
C GLU A 18 -6.43 -0.52 20.01
N ASN A 19 -6.54 0.61 19.31
CA ASN A 19 -5.51 1.65 19.30
C ASN A 19 -5.46 2.38 20.65
N ASP A 20 -6.62 2.66 21.23
CA ASP A 20 -6.73 3.32 22.55
C ASP A 20 -6.08 2.47 23.65
N GLU A 21 -6.29 1.16 23.64
CA GLU A 21 -5.66 0.23 24.59
C GLU A 21 -4.13 0.16 24.40
N ALA A 22 -3.66 0.16 23.14
CA ALA A 22 -2.25 -0.03 22.85
C ALA A 22 -1.40 1.24 23.04
N TRP A 23 -1.95 2.43 22.72
CA TRP A 23 -1.18 3.69 22.63
C TRP A 23 -1.80 4.87 23.37
N GLY A 24 -2.92 4.66 24.03
CA GLY A 24 -3.61 5.71 24.78
C GLY A 24 -4.84 6.26 24.06
N LYS A 25 -5.78 6.75 24.86
CA LYS A 25 -7.09 7.20 24.41
C LYS A 25 -7.01 8.30 23.35
N GLY A 26 -7.75 8.10 22.27
CA GLY A 26 -7.82 9.03 21.15
C GLY A 26 -6.69 8.88 20.14
N PHE A 27 -5.91 7.81 20.21
CA PHE A 27 -4.81 7.57 19.27
C PHE A 27 -5.30 7.44 17.84
N THR A 28 -4.63 8.16 16.93
CA THR A 28 -4.74 8.03 15.47
C THR A 28 -3.36 8.16 14.86
N GLU A 29 -3.24 7.95 13.55
CA GLU A 29 -2.00 8.20 12.81
C GLU A 29 -1.42 9.61 13.08
N TRP A 30 -2.28 10.61 13.25
CA TRP A 30 -1.87 11.99 13.55
C TRP A 30 -1.04 12.14 14.81
N THR A 31 -1.25 11.26 15.80
CA THR A 31 -0.48 11.30 17.06
C THR A 31 1.02 11.17 16.81
N ASN A 32 1.40 10.26 15.91
CA ASN A 32 2.80 10.05 15.58
C ASN A 32 3.33 11.10 14.59
N VAL A 33 2.53 11.48 13.61
CA VAL A 33 2.89 12.52 12.64
C VAL A 33 3.19 13.85 13.35
N ALA A 34 2.32 14.29 14.26
CA ALA A 34 2.49 15.54 14.99
C ALA A 34 3.68 15.52 15.98
N GLN A 35 4.04 14.35 16.51
CA GLN A 35 5.17 14.17 17.44
C GLN A 35 6.52 13.96 16.75
N ALA A 36 6.53 13.81 15.44
CA ALA A 36 7.75 13.55 14.68
C ALA A 36 8.76 14.72 14.86
N LYS A 37 10.04 14.38 14.88
CA LYS A 37 11.13 15.35 15.05
C LYS A 37 12.16 15.20 13.95
N PRO A 38 12.76 16.31 13.49
CA PRO A 38 13.90 16.26 12.57
C PRO A 38 15.01 15.37 13.12
N GLN A 39 15.54 14.48 12.30
CA GLN A 39 16.65 13.58 12.65
C GLN A 39 18.01 14.15 12.26
N PHE A 40 18.02 15.18 11.42
CA PHE A 40 19.24 15.88 10.96
C PHE A 40 18.87 17.29 10.44
N SER A 41 19.87 18.14 10.26
CA SER A 41 19.65 19.48 9.70
C SER A 41 19.04 19.43 8.30
N GLY A 42 17.93 20.15 8.10
CA GLY A 42 17.16 20.18 6.86
C GLY A 42 16.18 19.00 6.68
N HIS A 43 16.04 18.09 7.66
CA HIS A 43 15.02 17.09 7.65
C HIS A 43 13.64 17.71 7.90
N TYR A 44 12.71 17.55 6.95
CA TYR A 44 11.35 18.07 7.06
C TYR A 44 10.51 17.16 7.95
N GLN A 45 10.35 17.53 9.20
CA GLN A 45 9.46 16.91 10.18
C GLN A 45 9.10 17.96 11.25
N PRO A 46 7.88 17.93 11.82
CA PRO A 46 6.76 17.11 11.39
C PRO A 46 6.17 17.57 10.06
N HIS A 47 5.57 16.66 9.31
CA HIS A 47 4.76 17.01 8.15
C HIS A 47 3.41 17.54 8.64
N ILE A 48 3.01 18.70 8.15
CA ILE A 48 1.77 19.37 8.58
C ILE A 48 0.80 19.44 7.41
N PRO A 49 -0.43 18.91 7.57
CA PRO A 49 -1.43 18.98 6.50
C PRO A 49 -1.87 20.44 6.25
N ALA A 50 -2.15 20.75 4.98
CA ALA A 50 -2.67 22.05 4.55
C ALA A 50 -4.22 22.02 4.54
N ASP A 51 -4.82 21.80 3.38
CA ASP A 51 -6.26 21.99 3.11
C ASP A 51 -7.20 21.20 4.03
N LEU A 52 -6.85 19.94 4.32
CA LEU A 52 -7.71 19.05 5.12
C LEU A 52 -7.46 19.15 6.63
N GLY A 53 -6.36 19.79 7.05
CA GLY A 53 -5.96 19.82 8.46
C GLY A 53 -5.72 18.42 9.03
N PHE A 54 -5.71 18.29 10.33
CA PHE A 54 -5.64 17.01 11.05
C PHE A 54 -7.04 16.40 11.14
N TYR A 55 -7.49 15.83 10.06
CA TYR A 55 -8.85 15.35 9.87
C TYR A 55 -9.20 14.08 10.65
N ASP A 56 -10.49 13.83 10.77
CA ASP A 56 -11.07 12.58 11.25
C ASP A 56 -11.89 11.95 10.11
N LEU A 57 -11.55 10.71 9.73
CA LEU A 57 -12.22 10.02 8.62
C LEU A 57 -13.66 9.58 8.92
N ARG A 58 -14.17 9.80 10.14
CA ARG A 58 -15.60 9.63 10.44
C ARG A 58 -16.46 10.76 9.84
N LEU A 59 -15.84 11.89 9.48
CA LEU A 59 -16.52 13.02 8.87
C LEU A 59 -16.69 12.78 7.36
N PRO A 60 -17.93 12.71 6.85
CA PRO A 60 -18.18 12.49 5.42
C PRO A 60 -17.63 13.63 4.55
N GLU A 61 -17.63 14.86 5.03
CA GLU A 61 -17.11 16.03 4.34
C GLU A 61 -15.62 15.88 4.00
N VAL A 62 -14.84 15.30 4.90
CA VAL A 62 -13.41 15.03 4.67
C VAL A 62 -13.24 14.03 3.52
N ARG A 63 -13.99 12.93 3.56
CA ARG A 63 -13.92 11.90 2.53
C ARG A 63 -14.35 12.42 1.16
N GLU A 64 -15.34 13.32 1.13
CA GLU A 64 -15.76 13.99 -0.11
C GLU A 64 -14.68 14.91 -0.66
N GLN A 65 -14.08 15.76 0.18
CA GLN A 65 -12.97 16.64 -0.25
C GLN A 65 -11.76 15.85 -0.74
N GLN A 66 -11.39 14.75 -0.08
CA GLN A 66 -10.32 13.86 -0.55
C GLN A 66 -10.63 13.29 -1.94
N ALA A 67 -11.86 12.81 -2.17
CA ALA A 67 -12.29 12.27 -3.45
C ALA A 67 -12.31 13.34 -4.56
N GLU A 68 -12.73 14.57 -4.25
CA GLU A 68 -12.70 15.70 -5.18
C GLU A 68 -11.29 16.07 -5.61
N MET A 69 -10.34 16.17 -4.66
CA MET A 69 -8.94 16.44 -4.96
C MET A 69 -8.31 15.31 -5.78
N ALA A 70 -8.59 14.05 -5.44
CA ALA A 70 -8.09 12.89 -6.15
C ALA A 70 -8.60 12.86 -7.60
N ARG A 71 -9.90 13.10 -7.80
CA ARG A 71 -10.51 13.20 -9.14
C ARG A 71 -9.90 14.34 -9.96
N ALA A 72 -9.69 15.49 -9.33
CA ALA A 72 -9.16 16.69 -10.02
C ALA A 72 -7.73 16.50 -10.55
N CYS A 73 -6.93 15.59 -9.96
CA CYS A 73 -5.59 15.27 -10.42
C CYS A 73 -5.50 14.01 -11.29
N GLY A 74 -6.62 13.34 -11.60
CA GLY A 74 -6.65 12.19 -12.50
C GLY A 74 -6.44 10.84 -11.81
N ILE A 75 -6.54 10.76 -10.48
CA ILE A 75 -6.63 9.47 -9.75
C ILE A 75 -8.01 8.88 -10.05
N GLU A 76 -8.03 7.63 -10.50
CA GLU A 76 -9.27 6.92 -10.82
C GLU A 76 -10.08 6.57 -9.57
N GLY A 77 -9.40 6.10 -8.52
CA GLY A 77 -10.07 5.68 -7.30
C GLY A 77 -9.14 5.30 -6.17
N PHE A 78 -9.74 4.98 -5.01
CA PHE A 78 -9.02 4.58 -3.81
C PHE A 78 -9.00 3.06 -3.62
N CYS A 79 -7.83 2.50 -3.28
CA CYS A 79 -7.68 1.14 -2.80
C CYS A 79 -7.63 1.16 -1.26
N TYR A 80 -8.77 0.95 -0.60
CA TYR A 80 -8.86 1.00 0.85
C TYR A 80 -8.16 -0.20 1.48
N TYR A 81 -7.27 0.02 2.46
CA TYR A 81 -6.83 -1.05 3.32
C TYR A 81 -8.02 -1.60 4.11
N HIS A 82 -8.24 -2.89 3.96
CA HIS A 82 -9.32 -3.65 4.58
C HIS A 82 -8.71 -4.64 5.58
N TYR A 83 -9.21 -4.63 6.81
CA TYR A 83 -8.65 -5.41 7.91
C TYR A 83 -9.67 -6.45 8.41
N TRP A 84 -9.78 -7.54 7.68
CA TRP A 84 -10.47 -8.76 8.14
C TRP A 84 -9.43 -9.62 8.88
N MET A 85 -9.56 -9.71 10.21
CA MET A 85 -8.60 -10.42 11.07
C MET A 85 -8.94 -11.89 11.28
N GLY A 86 -9.97 -12.38 10.60
CA GLY A 86 -10.52 -13.72 10.71
C GLY A 86 -11.71 -13.81 11.69
N ASN A 87 -12.53 -14.84 11.52
CA ASN A 87 -13.69 -15.12 12.37
C ASN A 87 -14.65 -13.93 12.55
N GLY A 88 -14.83 -13.13 11.50
CA GLY A 88 -15.71 -11.96 11.50
C GLY A 88 -15.13 -10.73 12.22
N ARG A 89 -13.89 -10.77 12.72
CA ARG A 89 -13.28 -9.61 13.38
C ARG A 89 -12.79 -8.60 12.35
N LEU A 90 -13.26 -7.37 12.47
CA LEU A 90 -12.90 -6.23 11.63
C LEU A 90 -12.20 -5.14 12.45
N LEU A 91 -11.24 -4.46 11.82
CA LEU A 91 -10.61 -3.26 12.37
C LEU A 91 -10.71 -2.12 11.34
N LEU A 92 -10.82 -0.88 11.82
CA LEU A 92 -10.84 0.36 11.02
C LEU A 92 -11.88 0.38 9.88
N GLN A 93 -12.89 -0.47 9.93
CA GLN A 93 -13.87 -0.67 8.86
C GLN A 93 -14.81 0.54 8.65
N ARG A 94 -14.97 1.41 9.66
CA ARG A 94 -16.00 2.45 9.69
C ARG A 94 -15.95 3.40 8.48
N PRO A 95 -14.81 4.00 8.07
CA PRO A 95 -14.77 4.92 6.93
C PRO A 95 -15.27 4.27 5.64
N PHE A 96 -14.83 3.04 5.35
CA PHE A 96 -15.24 2.32 4.15
C PHE A 96 -16.71 1.88 4.21
N GLN A 97 -17.18 1.37 5.36
CA GLN A 97 -18.60 1.01 5.53
C GLN A 97 -19.52 2.20 5.29
N GLU A 98 -19.19 3.37 5.82
CA GLU A 98 -19.97 4.58 5.61
C GLU A 98 -19.98 5.04 4.15
N VAL A 99 -18.84 4.93 3.43
CA VAL A 99 -18.74 5.18 1.98
C VAL A 99 -19.65 4.23 1.20
N LEU A 100 -19.64 2.94 1.53
CA LEU A 100 -20.46 1.94 0.86
C LEU A 100 -21.96 2.17 1.12
N LEU A 101 -22.35 2.36 2.39
CA LEU A 101 -23.75 2.49 2.79
C LEU A 101 -24.39 3.81 2.32
N SER A 102 -23.65 4.91 2.35
CA SER A 102 -24.17 6.23 1.94
C SER A 102 -24.17 6.44 0.42
N GLY A 103 -23.41 5.64 -0.33
CA GLY A 103 -23.14 5.89 -1.76
C GLY A 103 -22.23 7.12 -2.01
N ARG A 104 -21.62 7.69 -0.97
CA ARG A 104 -20.80 8.92 -1.02
C ARG A 104 -19.47 8.79 -0.30
N PRO A 105 -18.37 9.41 -0.85
CA PRO A 105 -18.32 10.13 -2.13
C PRO A 105 -18.63 9.21 -3.32
N ASP A 106 -19.19 9.76 -4.41
CA ASP A 106 -19.32 9.06 -5.70
C ASP A 106 -17.95 9.03 -6.39
N PHE A 107 -17.07 8.17 -5.86
CA PHE A 107 -15.70 8.00 -6.31
C PHE A 107 -15.33 6.52 -6.35
N PRO A 108 -14.65 6.03 -7.40
CA PRO A 108 -14.34 4.62 -7.52
C PRO A 108 -13.44 4.11 -6.40
N PHE A 109 -13.59 2.82 -6.07
CA PHE A 109 -12.80 2.18 -5.04
C PHE A 109 -12.60 0.67 -5.28
N CYS A 110 -11.58 0.12 -4.67
CA CYS A 110 -11.40 -1.31 -4.45
C CYS A 110 -10.82 -1.55 -3.05
N LEU A 111 -10.59 -2.81 -2.71
CA LEU A 111 -10.09 -3.21 -1.40
C LEU A 111 -8.73 -3.88 -1.50
N CYS A 112 -7.87 -3.59 -0.53
CA CYS A 112 -6.64 -4.32 -0.27
C CYS A 112 -6.73 -4.98 1.10
N TRP A 113 -6.83 -6.31 1.15
CA TRP A 113 -6.83 -7.03 2.41
C TRP A 113 -5.43 -7.02 3.02
N ALA A 114 -5.28 -6.25 4.12
CA ALA A 114 -4.08 -6.19 4.94
C ALA A 114 -4.03 -7.42 5.86
N ASN A 115 -3.78 -8.58 5.27
CA ASN A 115 -3.84 -9.91 5.88
C ASN A 115 -2.58 -10.25 6.69
N HIS A 116 -2.23 -9.40 7.63
CA HIS A 116 -1.13 -9.61 8.57
C HIS A 116 -1.55 -9.25 10.00
N GLU A 117 -0.87 -9.81 11.00
CA GLU A 117 -1.13 -9.48 12.39
C GLU A 117 -0.88 -7.99 12.69
N TRP A 118 -1.69 -7.41 13.54
CA TRP A 118 -1.49 -6.06 14.02
C TRP A 118 -0.69 -6.06 15.31
N THR A 119 0.45 -5.40 15.29
CA THR A 119 1.39 -5.38 16.41
C THR A 119 1.79 -3.97 16.82
N THR A 120 2.23 -3.80 18.06
CA THR A 120 2.79 -2.53 18.55
C THR A 120 4.17 -2.22 17.97
N LYS A 121 4.81 -3.16 17.29
CA LYS A 121 6.18 -3.03 16.76
C LYS A 121 6.39 -1.81 15.89
N THR A 122 5.36 -1.38 15.17
CA THR A 122 5.42 -0.23 14.27
C THR A 122 5.61 1.09 15.00
N TRP A 123 5.27 1.14 16.32
CA TRP A 123 5.14 2.38 17.10
C TRP A 123 5.96 2.37 18.39
N GLN A 124 6.64 1.27 18.72
CA GLN A 124 7.41 1.16 19.95
C GLN A 124 8.91 1.27 19.70
N LYS A 125 9.54 2.24 20.37
CA LYS A 125 10.98 2.51 20.29
C LYS A 125 11.83 1.48 21.06
N ASP A 126 11.22 0.69 21.95
CA ASP A 126 11.92 -0.28 22.82
C ASP A 126 12.14 -1.67 22.19
N GLY A 127 11.67 -1.85 20.97
CA GLY A 127 11.83 -3.10 20.20
C GLY A 127 10.99 -4.28 20.72
N LYS A 128 10.16 -4.11 21.75
CA LYS A 128 9.21 -5.13 22.20
C LYS A 128 7.95 -5.06 21.36
N SER A 129 7.52 -6.18 20.82
CA SER A 129 6.29 -6.27 20.03
C SER A 129 5.20 -7.00 20.81
N LYS A 130 4.07 -6.32 21.05
CA LYS A 130 2.84 -6.96 21.54
C LYS A 130 1.89 -7.11 20.38
N VAL A 131 1.27 -8.28 20.23
CA VAL A 131 0.20 -8.50 19.26
C VAL A 131 -1.06 -7.83 19.80
N ILE A 132 -1.64 -6.93 19.01
CA ILE A 132 -2.90 -6.22 19.30
C ILE A 132 -4.07 -7.01 18.72
N ALA A 133 -3.93 -7.44 17.48
CA ALA A 133 -4.90 -8.29 16.79
C ALA A 133 -4.15 -9.35 15.99
N PRO A 134 -4.25 -10.63 16.38
CA PRO A 134 -3.67 -11.72 15.61
C PRO A 134 -4.43 -11.90 14.30
N MET A 135 -3.69 -12.16 13.21
CA MET A 135 -4.28 -12.60 11.95
C MET A 135 -4.63 -14.08 12.05
N GLN A 136 -5.89 -14.41 11.81
CA GLN A 136 -6.39 -15.78 11.80
C GLN A 136 -6.97 -16.11 10.43
N TYR A 137 -6.54 -17.23 9.86
CA TYR A 137 -7.13 -17.77 8.65
C TYR A 137 -8.07 -18.91 9.09
N GLY A 138 -9.35 -18.58 9.24
CA GLY A 138 -10.35 -19.47 9.87
C GLY A 138 -10.86 -20.61 8.97
N GLY A 139 -10.23 -20.84 7.80
CA GLY A 139 -10.60 -21.89 6.86
C GLY A 139 -11.86 -21.53 6.03
N GLU A 140 -12.42 -22.53 5.36
CA GLU A 140 -13.47 -22.37 4.34
C GLU A 140 -14.65 -21.53 4.81
N GLN A 141 -15.19 -21.79 6.00
CA GLN A 141 -16.34 -21.03 6.49
C GLN A 141 -16.00 -19.55 6.74
N ASP A 142 -14.80 -19.24 7.22
CA ASP A 142 -14.38 -17.86 7.41
C ASP A 142 -14.17 -17.16 6.06
N TYR A 143 -13.67 -17.88 5.05
CA TYR A 143 -13.52 -17.35 3.69
C TYR A 143 -14.88 -17.03 3.05
N ILE A 144 -15.89 -17.87 3.28
CA ILE A 144 -17.29 -17.63 2.86
C ILE A 144 -17.84 -16.40 3.60
N ASN A 145 -17.65 -16.30 4.90
CA ASN A 145 -18.11 -15.15 5.69
C ASN A 145 -17.44 -13.85 5.24
N HIS A 146 -16.16 -13.89 4.94
CA HIS A 146 -15.41 -12.74 4.41
C HIS A 146 -15.94 -12.32 3.03
N PHE A 147 -16.18 -13.28 2.13
CA PHE A 147 -16.81 -13.00 0.83
C PHE A 147 -18.17 -12.32 1.01
N ASN A 148 -19.04 -12.87 1.84
CA ASN A 148 -20.37 -12.32 2.08
C ASN A 148 -20.33 -10.89 2.65
N TYR A 149 -19.34 -10.59 3.48
CA TYR A 149 -19.12 -9.24 3.98
C TYR A 149 -18.70 -8.26 2.88
N VAL A 150 -17.85 -8.70 1.94
CA VAL A 150 -17.32 -7.85 0.86
C VAL A 150 -18.29 -7.79 -0.34
N PHE A 151 -19.10 -8.82 -0.55
CA PHE A 151 -19.96 -8.96 -1.72
C PHE A 151 -20.87 -7.75 -2.03
N PRO A 152 -21.50 -7.07 -1.04
CA PRO A 152 -22.23 -5.83 -1.32
C PRO A 152 -21.38 -4.75 -1.99
N ALA A 153 -20.08 -4.66 -1.66
CA ALA A 153 -19.16 -3.74 -2.31
C ALA A 153 -18.90 -4.12 -3.77
N PHE A 154 -18.73 -5.41 -4.07
CA PHE A 154 -18.53 -5.88 -5.45
C PHE A 154 -19.70 -5.56 -6.39
N LYS A 155 -20.92 -5.39 -5.86
CA LYS A 155 -22.10 -4.97 -6.61
C LYS A 155 -22.27 -3.47 -6.74
N ASP A 156 -21.46 -2.69 -6.05
CA ASP A 156 -21.51 -1.24 -6.16
C ASP A 156 -20.92 -0.80 -7.51
N LYS A 157 -21.63 0.06 -8.23
CA LYS A 157 -21.21 0.58 -9.55
C LYS A 157 -19.87 1.32 -9.53
N ARG A 158 -19.42 1.78 -8.34
CA ARG A 158 -18.14 2.47 -8.14
C ARG A 158 -16.99 1.49 -7.93
N TYR A 159 -17.27 0.18 -7.79
CA TYR A 159 -16.20 -0.78 -7.53
C TYR A 159 -15.30 -0.93 -8.77
N ILE A 160 -13.99 -0.78 -8.58
CA ILE A 160 -13.01 -0.87 -9.68
C ILE A 160 -12.95 -2.30 -10.19
N THR A 161 -12.99 -2.44 -11.53
CA THR A 161 -12.91 -3.72 -12.22
C THR A 161 -11.74 -3.77 -13.18
N ILE A 162 -11.28 -4.98 -13.48
CA ILE A 162 -10.38 -5.35 -14.57
C ILE A 162 -10.99 -6.55 -15.27
N ASP A 163 -11.07 -6.53 -16.60
CA ASP A 163 -11.74 -7.57 -17.41
C ASP A 163 -13.18 -7.85 -16.91
N GLY A 164 -13.89 -6.82 -16.46
CA GLY A 164 -15.23 -6.90 -15.89
C GLY A 164 -15.32 -7.55 -14.51
N LYS A 165 -14.21 -7.98 -13.90
CA LYS A 165 -14.16 -8.63 -12.57
C LYS A 165 -13.78 -7.60 -11.50
N PRO A 166 -14.46 -7.58 -10.33
CA PRO A 166 -14.07 -6.72 -9.21
C PRO A 166 -12.65 -7.05 -8.73
N VAL A 167 -11.84 -5.98 -8.52
CA VAL A 167 -10.44 -6.10 -8.09
C VAL A 167 -10.37 -6.34 -6.59
N PHE A 168 -9.63 -7.37 -6.17
CA PHE A 168 -9.33 -7.59 -4.76
C PHE A 168 -7.84 -7.82 -4.56
N VAL A 169 -7.19 -6.90 -3.83
CA VAL A 169 -5.74 -6.97 -3.57
C VAL A 169 -5.49 -7.75 -2.28
N ILE A 170 -4.52 -8.68 -2.31
CA ILE A 170 -4.01 -9.37 -1.12
C ILE A 170 -2.61 -8.84 -0.82
N TYR A 171 -2.45 -8.25 0.39
CA TYR A 171 -1.22 -7.57 0.80
C TYR A 171 -0.05 -8.52 1.03
N ASP A 172 -0.30 -9.65 1.72
CA ASP A 172 0.72 -10.68 1.99
C ASP A 172 0.31 -12.04 1.44
N PRO A 173 0.68 -12.35 0.19
CA PRO A 173 0.40 -13.65 -0.40
C PRO A 173 1.30 -14.76 0.16
N TYR A 174 2.43 -14.41 0.81
CA TYR A 174 3.42 -15.40 1.26
C TYR A 174 3.00 -16.15 2.50
N HIS A 175 2.48 -15.46 3.53
CA HIS A 175 2.13 -16.06 4.81
C HIS A 175 0.70 -16.60 4.86
N PHE A 176 -0.08 -16.40 3.82
CA PHE A 176 -1.42 -16.98 3.69
C PHE A 176 -1.35 -18.39 3.09
N LYS A 177 -1.29 -19.44 3.94
CA LYS A 177 -1.08 -20.82 3.50
C LYS A 177 -2.13 -21.32 2.51
N ASP A 178 -3.40 -21.01 2.74
CA ASP A 178 -4.53 -21.52 1.97
C ASP A 178 -4.99 -20.55 0.89
N VAL A 179 -4.11 -19.68 0.41
CA VAL A 179 -4.48 -18.61 -0.54
C VAL A 179 -5.12 -19.16 -1.83
N SER A 180 -4.63 -20.26 -2.36
CA SER A 180 -5.22 -20.88 -3.56
C SER A 180 -6.65 -21.36 -3.30
N CYS A 181 -6.90 -22.03 -2.17
CA CYS A 181 -8.24 -22.46 -1.75
C CYS A 181 -9.19 -21.25 -1.55
N PHE A 182 -8.69 -20.19 -0.90
CA PHE A 182 -9.43 -18.95 -0.74
C PHE A 182 -9.85 -18.34 -2.09
N ILE A 183 -8.93 -18.27 -3.04
CA ILE A 183 -9.18 -17.74 -4.39
C ILE A 183 -10.24 -18.60 -5.11
N GLU A 184 -10.12 -19.92 -5.05
CA GLU A 184 -11.08 -20.85 -5.65
C GLU A 184 -12.49 -20.70 -5.07
N ILE A 185 -12.62 -20.65 -3.73
CA ILE A 185 -13.89 -20.44 -3.02
C ILE A 185 -14.53 -19.11 -3.46
N TRP A 186 -13.77 -18.04 -3.47
CA TRP A 186 -14.28 -16.71 -3.84
C TRP A 186 -14.72 -16.63 -5.30
N ARG A 187 -13.97 -17.25 -6.22
CA ARG A 187 -14.37 -17.32 -7.64
C ARG A 187 -15.65 -18.10 -7.83
N LYS A 188 -15.80 -19.23 -7.14
CA LYS A 188 -17.03 -20.04 -7.14
C LYS A 188 -18.20 -19.20 -6.61
N LEU A 189 -18.08 -18.61 -5.44
CA LEU A 189 -19.12 -17.76 -4.84
C LEU A 189 -19.47 -16.57 -5.73
N ALA A 190 -18.49 -15.92 -6.34
CA ALA A 190 -18.73 -14.82 -7.29
C ALA A 190 -19.59 -15.28 -8.46
N SER A 191 -19.25 -16.40 -9.09
CA SER A 191 -20.00 -16.98 -10.20
C SER A 191 -21.44 -17.37 -9.79
N GLU A 192 -21.60 -18.03 -8.65
CA GLU A 192 -22.92 -18.42 -8.10
C GLU A 192 -23.81 -17.20 -7.80
N ASN A 193 -23.22 -16.03 -7.57
CA ASN A 193 -23.90 -14.76 -7.29
C ASN A 193 -23.95 -13.80 -8.50
N GLY A 194 -23.66 -14.29 -9.71
CA GLY A 194 -23.84 -13.54 -10.96
C GLY A 194 -22.71 -12.57 -11.30
N LEU A 195 -21.55 -12.68 -10.64
CA LEU A 195 -20.34 -11.95 -11.04
C LEU A 195 -19.50 -12.79 -12.01
N PRO A 196 -18.72 -12.17 -12.92
CA PRO A 196 -17.83 -12.90 -13.84
C PRO A 196 -16.60 -13.53 -13.16
N GLY A 197 -16.49 -13.41 -11.84
CA GLY A 197 -15.37 -13.83 -11.00
C GLY A 197 -14.85 -12.67 -10.15
N VAL A 198 -13.67 -12.84 -9.55
CA VAL A 198 -12.92 -11.80 -8.85
C VAL A 198 -11.53 -11.72 -9.46
N TYR A 199 -11.02 -10.50 -9.69
CA TYR A 199 -9.65 -10.27 -10.17
C TYR A 199 -8.72 -10.09 -8.97
N PHE A 200 -7.95 -11.14 -8.67
CA PHE A 200 -7.04 -11.15 -7.54
C PHE A 200 -5.67 -10.58 -7.90
N ILE A 201 -5.23 -9.57 -7.15
CA ILE A 201 -3.90 -8.98 -7.29
C ILE A 201 -3.09 -9.28 -6.03
N ALA A 202 -1.89 -9.83 -6.20
CA ALA A 202 -0.92 -9.98 -5.11
C ALA A 202 -0.04 -8.73 -5.01
N GLN A 203 0.02 -8.10 -3.83
CA GLN A 203 1.03 -7.07 -3.59
C GLN A 203 2.34 -7.74 -3.16
N ILE A 204 3.40 -7.53 -3.91
CA ILE A 204 4.70 -8.15 -3.63
C ILE A 204 5.87 -7.20 -3.87
N ALA A 205 6.96 -7.41 -3.14
CA ALA A 205 8.23 -6.79 -3.48
C ALA A 205 8.82 -7.48 -4.72
N ASN A 206 9.19 -6.70 -5.73
CA ASN A 206 9.77 -7.22 -6.99
C ASN A 206 11.18 -7.81 -6.85
N THR A 207 11.75 -7.79 -5.64
CA THR A 207 12.99 -8.48 -5.27
C THR A 207 12.77 -9.27 -4.00
N SER A 208 11.71 -10.07 -3.96
CA SER A 208 11.43 -10.89 -2.78
C SER A 208 12.61 -11.84 -2.49
N THR A 209 12.93 -11.97 -1.22
CA THR A 209 13.85 -13.01 -0.72
C THR A 209 13.12 -14.28 -0.32
N ILE A 210 11.82 -14.35 -0.58
CA ILE A 210 10.94 -15.46 -0.26
C ILE A 210 10.21 -15.87 -1.52
N LYS A 211 10.24 -17.15 -1.83
CA LYS A 211 9.41 -17.79 -2.85
C LYS A 211 8.40 -18.66 -2.16
N ARG A 212 7.15 -18.56 -2.54
CA ARG A 212 6.09 -19.46 -2.09
C ARG A 212 5.94 -20.59 -3.09
N ASN A 213 5.96 -21.81 -2.61
CA ASN A 213 5.73 -23.02 -3.42
C ASN A 213 4.22 -23.36 -3.42
N ILE A 214 3.81 -24.17 -4.40
CA ILE A 214 2.40 -24.60 -4.56
C ILE A 214 1.94 -25.41 -3.35
N ASP A 215 2.84 -26.18 -2.72
CA ASP A 215 2.55 -26.96 -1.49
C ASP A 215 2.42 -26.07 -0.23
N GLY A 216 2.51 -24.75 -0.37
CA GLY A 216 2.39 -23.80 0.72
C GLY A 216 3.69 -23.55 1.50
N THR A 217 4.78 -24.23 1.18
CA THR A 217 6.07 -23.98 1.82
C THR A 217 6.71 -22.68 1.34
N LEU A 218 7.54 -22.07 2.21
CA LEU A 218 8.30 -20.87 1.89
C LEU A 218 9.77 -21.21 1.72
N THR A 219 10.32 -20.89 0.56
CA THR A 219 11.75 -21.05 0.28
C THR A 219 12.45 -19.71 0.28
N ARG A 220 13.57 -19.61 1.00
CA ARG A 220 14.43 -18.42 0.89
C ARG A 220 15.17 -18.46 -0.42
N VAL A 221 15.11 -17.38 -1.17
CA VAL A 221 15.82 -17.19 -2.43
C VAL A 221 16.76 -15.98 -2.34
N LEU A 222 17.83 -16.01 -3.10
CA LEU A 222 18.67 -14.83 -3.22
C LEU A 222 17.94 -13.79 -4.10
N PRO A 223 17.91 -12.50 -3.66
CA PRO A 223 17.26 -11.47 -4.47
C PRO A 223 17.99 -11.34 -5.81
N ASN A 224 17.25 -11.52 -6.89
CA ASN A 224 17.73 -11.27 -8.24
C ASN A 224 17.38 -9.82 -8.62
N LEU A 225 18.40 -8.99 -8.87
CA LEU A 225 18.20 -7.60 -9.27
C LEU A 225 18.02 -7.44 -10.79
N ASN A 226 18.22 -8.48 -11.56
CA ASN A 226 18.10 -8.44 -13.02
C ASN A 226 16.74 -8.93 -13.50
N SER A 227 16.06 -9.80 -12.73
CA SER A 227 14.76 -10.36 -13.08
C SER A 227 13.95 -10.69 -11.84
N SER A 228 12.64 -10.49 -11.92
CA SER A 228 11.63 -10.88 -10.93
C SER A 228 10.78 -12.08 -11.42
N GLU A 229 11.10 -12.65 -12.57
CA GLU A 229 10.30 -13.65 -13.28
C GLU A 229 9.95 -14.86 -12.39
N ASP A 230 10.94 -15.46 -11.73
CA ASP A 230 10.71 -16.61 -10.84
C ASP A 230 9.74 -16.28 -9.70
N VAL A 231 9.86 -15.09 -9.12
CA VAL A 231 9.00 -14.64 -8.03
C VAL A 231 7.58 -14.41 -8.55
N TYR A 232 7.43 -13.72 -9.67
CA TYR A 232 6.12 -13.41 -10.24
C TYR A 232 5.39 -14.68 -10.66
N ASN A 233 6.07 -15.58 -11.40
CA ASN A 233 5.49 -16.86 -11.81
C ASN A 233 5.07 -17.72 -10.61
N SER A 234 5.85 -17.72 -9.52
CA SER A 234 5.49 -18.47 -8.32
C SER A 234 4.22 -17.96 -7.63
N ILE A 235 3.94 -16.66 -7.73
CA ILE A 235 2.73 -16.04 -7.19
C ILE A 235 1.53 -16.28 -8.12
N LEU A 236 1.71 -16.08 -9.42
CA LEU A 236 0.66 -16.34 -10.41
C LEU A 236 0.20 -17.82 -10.39
N ALA A 237 1.12 -18.75 -10.14
CA ALA A 237 0.81 -20.18 -9.99
C ALA A 237 -0.09 -20.50 -8.80
N LEU A 238 -0.24 -19.58 -7.83
CA LEU A 238 -1.18 -19.72 -6.71
C LEU A 238 -2.62 -19.34 -7.07
N GLY A 239 -2.86 -18.88 -8.30
CA GLY A 239 -4.17 -18.51 -8.80
C GLY A 239 -4.43 -17.00 -8.86
N PHE A 240 -3.46 -16.15 -8.59
CA PHE A 240 -3.60 -14.70 -8.79
C PHE A 240 -3.71 -14.35 -10.28
N ASP A 241 -4.54 -13.35 -10.60
CA ASP A 241 -4.69 -12.82 -11.96
C ASP A 241 -3.60 -11.80 -12.28
N GLY A 242 -3.14 -11.05 -11.26
CA GLY A 242 -2.13 -10.01 -11.44
C GLY A 242 -1.26 -9.76 -10.21
N ILE A 243 -0.25 -8.92 -10.42
CA ILE A 243 0.74 -8.55 -9.42
C ILE A 243 0.79 -7.03 -9.30
N ASN A 244 0.70 -6.51 -8.08
CA ASN A 244 1.10 -5.14 -7.78
C ASN A 244 2.55 -5.14 -7.28
N SER A 245 3.47 -4.69 -8.12
CA SER A 245 4.90 -4.74 -7.85
C SER A 245 5.40 -3.53 -7.06
N TYR A 246 6.06 -3.78 -5.93
CA TYR A 246 6.63 -2.75 -5.07
C TYR A 246 8.15 -2.75 -5.11
N GLY A 247 8.73 -1.78 -5.81
CA GLY A 247 10.15 -1.72 -6.15
C GLY A 247 11.09 -1.19 -5.08
N LYS A 248 10.61 -0.80 -3.88
CA LYS A 248 11.41 -0.17 -2.83
C LYS A 248 12.68 -0.97 -2.49
N SER A 249 12.54 -2.26 -2.23
CA SER A 249 13.69 -3.11 -1.86
C SER A 249 14.72 -3.22 -2.98
N ARG A 250 14.26 -3.30 -4.23
CA ARG A 250 15.12 -3.31 -5.42
C ARG A 250 15.91 -2.03 -5.55
N GLY A 251 15.22 -0.89 -5.55
CA GLY A 251 15.86 0.43 -5.66
C GLY A 251 16.90 0.68 -4.57
N GLU A 252 16.59 0.35 -3.31
CA GLU A 252 17.53 0.46 -2.20
C GLU A 252 18.73 -0.48 -2.35
N MET A 253 18.53 -1.72 -2.78
CA MET A 253 19.63 -2.69 -2.98
C MET A 253 20.52 -2.30 -4.15
N CYS A 254 19.99 -1.81 -5.24
CA CYS A 254 20.78 -1.31 -6.37
C CYS A 254 21.59 -0.09 -5.96
N TYR A 255 21.00 0.85 -5.21
CA TYR A 255 21.68 2.08 -4.79
C TYR A 255 22.77 1.84 -3.74
N GLN A 256 22.51 1.03 -2.72
CA GLN A 256 23.45 0.82 -1.62
C GLN A 256 24.41 -0.35 -1.82
N GLY A 257 24.06 -1.30 -2.70
CA GLY A 257 24.67 -2.61 -2.75
C GLY A 257 24.15 -3.55 -1.64
N LYS A 258 23.99 -4.85 -1.95
CA LYS A 258 23.43 -5.86 -1.04
C LYS A 258 24.17 -5.93 0.31
N THR A 259 25.49 -5.99 0.26
CA THR A 259 26.35 -6.15 1.45
C THR A 259 26.29 -4.91 2.34
N MET A 260 26.40 -3.72 1.77
CA MET A 260 26.38 -2.46 2.51
C MET A 260 25.03 -2.23 3.20
N ARG A 261 23.91 -2.60 2.54
CA ARG A 261 22.58 -2.52 3.15
C ARG A 261 22.49 -3.38 4.41
N ILE A 262 22.97 -4.64 4.35
CA ILE A 262 22.97 -5.54 5.51
C ILE A 262 23.84 -4.99 6.64
N VAL A 263 25.05 -4.54 6.32
CA VAL A 263 25.98 -3.96 7.30
C VAL A 263 25.35 -2.74 7.98
N LYS A 264 24.77 -1.84 7.22
CA LYS A 264 24.09 -0.65 7.76
C LYS A 264 22.90 -1.01 8.65
N GLN A 265 22.06 -1.95 8.25
CA GLN A 265 20.93 -2.43 9.07
C GLN A 265 21.39 -3.06 10.38
N LEU A 266 22.46 -3.86 10.36
CA LEU A 266 23.05 -4.46 11.57
C LEU A 266 23.65 -3.41 12.49
N LEU A 267 24.35 -2.41 11.95
CA LEU A 267 24.90 -1.30 12.71
C LEU A 267 23.80 -0.48 13.38
N HIS A 268 22.73 -0.13 12.67
CA HIS A 268 21.60 0.59 13.26
C HIS A 268 20.90 -0.21 14.37
N LYS A 269 20.76 -1.53 14.18
CA LYS A 269 20.19 -2.40 15.22
C LYS A 269 21.05 -2.44 16.50
N LYS A 270 22.37 -2.42 16.35
CA LYS A 270 23.32 -2.45 17.48
C LYS A 270 23.57 -1.08 18.11
N LEU A 271 23.46 -0.02 17.32
CA LEU A 271 23.79 1.35 17.70
C LEU A 271 22.59 2.28 17.36
N PRO A 272 21.50 2.21 18.13
CA PRO A 272 20.26 2.95 17.83
C PRO A 272 20.38 4.47 17.93
N PHE A 273 21.52 4.99 18.43
CA PHE A 273 21.81 6.41 18.48
C PHE A 273 22.38 6.97 17.15
N LEU A 274 22.72 6.09 16.20
CA LEU A 274 23.17 6.55 14.88
C LEU A 274 22.02 7.25 14.15
N PRO A 275 22.32 8.33 13.39
CA PRO A 275 21.30 9.03 12.63
C PRO A 275 20.72 8.12 11.53
N SER A 276 19.47 8.35 11.17
CA SER A 276 18.79 7.64 10.09
C SER A 276 19.60 7.67 8.79
N LEU A 277 19.57 6.57 8.04
CA LEU A 277 20.24 6.47 6.75
C LEU A 277 19.55 7.40 5.74
N LYS A 278 20.32 8.28 5.12
CA LYS A 278 19.85 9.12 4.03
C LYS A 278 20.00 8.37 2.71
N LEU A 279 18.91 8.21 1.99
CA LEU A 279 18.88 7.60 0.67
C LEU A 279 18.38 8.63 -0.34
N ASP A 280 19.12 8.84 -1.40
CA ASP A 280 18.70 9.77 -2.45
C ASP A 280 17.53 9.17 -3.24
N PHE A 281 16.38 9.86 -3.21
CA PHE A 281 15.15 9.42 -3.87
C PHE A 281 15.38 9.12 -5.36
N THR A 282 16.06 10.02 -6.07
CA THR A 282 16.26 9.86 -7.53
C THR A 282 17.06 8.61 -7.87
N LYS A 283 18.07 8.28 -7.04
CA LYS A 283 18.91 7.09 -7.22
C LYS A 283 18.18 5.80 -6.83
N VAL A 284 17.28 5.87 -5.85
CA VAL A 284 16.46 4.72 -5.48
C VAL A 284 15.43 4.45 -6.56
N VAL A 285 14.66 5.46 -6.99
CA VAL A 285 13.56 5.24 -7.95
C VAL A 285 14.04 4.95 -9.36
N SER A 286 15.25 5.36 -9.75
CA SER A 286 15.84 4.97 -11.05
C SER A 286 16.06 3.46 -11.21
N ASN A 287 16.02 2.71 -10.11
CA ASN A 287 16.14 1.26 -10.10
C ASN A 287 14.90 0.56 -9.51
N PHE A 288 13.77 1.25 -9.49
CA PHE A 288 12.57 0.78 -8.80
C PHE A 288 11.90 -0.36 -9.55
N PHE A 289 11.87 -0.29 -10.87
CA PHE A 289 11.14 -1.20 -11.71
C PHE A 289 11.99 -2.39 -12.18
N ALA A 290 11.36 -3.55 -12.29
CA ALA A 290 11.93 -4.77 -12.88
C ALA A 290 11.53 -4.88 -14.36
N PRO A 291 12.27 -5.64 -15.20
CA PRO A 291 11.88 -5.86 -16.58
C PRO A 291 10.46 -6.42 -16.75
N GLU A 292 10.06 -7.30 -15.85
CA GLU A 292 8.75 -7.97 -15.84
C GLU A 292 7.59 -7.02 -15.46
N ASP A 293 7.87 -5.81 -14.98
CA ASP A 293 6.84 -4.79 -14.75
C ASP A 293 6.18 -4.32 -16.06
N THR A 294 6.74 -4.71 -17.23
CA THR A 294 6.12 -4.55 -18.55
C THR A 294 5.06 -5.60 -18.88
N TRP A 295 4.92 -6.70 -18.12
CA TRP A 295 3.89 -7.71 -18.36
C TRP A 295 2.49 -7.12 -18.17
N ASP A 296 1.52 -7.55 -18.99
CA ASP A 296 0.18 -6.96 -18.98
C ASP A 296 -0.50 -7.03 -17.61
N ASN A 297 -0.31 -8.11 -16.89
CA ASN A 297 -0.89 -8.35 -15.57
C ASN A 297 0.00 -7.94 -14.38
N VAL A 298 1.06 -7.18 -14.62
CA VAL A 298 1.90 -6.59 -13.56
C VAL A 298 1.65 -5.09 -13.47
N TYR A 299 1.24 -4.61 -12.33
CA TYR A 299 0.84 -3.23 -12.06
C TYR A 299 1.88 -2.55 -11.17
N PRO A 300 2.77 -1.72 -11.75
CA PRO A 300 3.83 -1.07 -11.00
C PRO A 300 3.29 -0.11 -9.94
N MET A 301 4.01 -0.02 -8.83
CA MET A 301 3.72 0.95 -7.76
C MET A 301 4.64 2.16 -7.90
N ILE A 302 4.06 3.36 -7.77
CA ILE A 302 4.80 4.63 -7.67
C ILE A 302 4.72 5.17 -6.24
N ILE A 303 5.77 5.86 -5.79
CA ILE A 303 5.83 6.47 -4.45
C ILE A 303 6.30 7.93 -4.55
N PRO A 304 5.69 8.87 -3.80
CA PRO A 304 6.15 10.28 -3.77
C PRO A 304 7.38 10.48 -2.86
N GLY A 305 7.59 9.59 -1.91
CA GLY A 305 8.68 9.66 -0.93
C GLY A 305 8.68 8.48 0.02
N TRP A 306 9.58 8.51 1.01
CA TRP A 306 9.63 7.53 2.09
C TRP A 306 10.30 8.11 3.33
N ASP A 307 9.54 8.23 4.40
CA ASP A 307 10.03 8.65 5.71
C ASP A 307 9.17 8.07 6.83
N ARG A 308 9.61 6.98 7.43
CA ARG A 308 8.90 6.35 8.56
C ARG A 308 9.33 6.88 9.94
N THR A 309 10.03 7.99 10.02
CA THR A 309 10.46 8.53 11.31
C THR A 309 9.30 8.83 12.28
N PRO A 310 8.08 9.21 11.83
CA PRO A 310 6.95 9.33 12.74
C PRO A 310 6.59 8.01 13.42
N ARG A 311 6.71 6.88 12.70
CA ARG A 311 6.39 5.54 13.21
C ARG A 311 7.58 4.84 13.86
N ALA A 312 8.76 4.89 13.25
CA ALA A 312 9.90 4.02 13.57
C ALA A 312 11.12 4.76 14.15
N GLY A 313 11.03 6.07 14.34
CA GLY A 313 12.17 6.90 14.74
C GLY A 313 13.32 6.79 13.73
N ASN A 314 14.55 6.54 14.19
CA ASN A 314 15.74 6.46 13.34
C ASN A 314 16.06 5.06 12.79
N SER A 315 15.15 4.09 12.96
CA SER A 315 15.44 2.68 12.63
C SER A 315 15.43 2.35 11.13
N GLU A 316 14.91 3.25 10.28
CA GLU A 316 14.81 3.03 8.83
C GLU A 316 15.48 4.16 8.02
N GLY A 317 15.68 3.90 6.72
CA GLY A 317 16.18 4.90 5.79
C GLY A 317 15.14 5.96 5.46
N ILE A 318 15.62 7.19 5.30
CA ILE A 318 14.81 8.35 4.90
C ILE A 318 15.19 8.72 3.47
N TYR A 319 14.21 8.90 2.59
CA TYR A 319 14.47 9.37 1.24
C TYR A 319 14.61 10.90 1.24
N ILE A 320 15.83 11.37 0.98
CA ILE A 320 16.10 12.79 0.73
C ILE A 320 15.87 13.11 -0.76
N ASN A 321 15.66 14.38 -1.08
CA ASN A 321 15.34 14.84 -2.45
C ASN A 321 14.02 14.26 -3.01
N SER A 322 13.10 13.84 -2.13
CA SER A 322 11.72 13.55 -2.50
C SER A 322 10.99 14.87 -2.75
N THR A 323 11.07 15.36 -3.99
CA THR A 323 10.41 16.60 -4.42
C THR A 323 9.37 16.30 -5.49
N PRO A 324 8.37 17.16 -5.68
CA PRO A 324 7.37 16.97 -6.73
C PRO A 324 7.98 16.79 -8.13
N GLU A 325 9.06 17.52 -8.46
CA GLU A 325 9.75 17.40 -9.74
C GLU A 325 10.43 16.03 -9.92
N ASN A 326 10.99 15.47 -8.85
CA ASN A 326 11.58 14.14 -8.88
C ASN A 326 10.52 13.05 -8.89
N PHE A 327 9.40 13.27 -8.22
CA PHE A 327 8.22 12.39 -8.30
C PHE A 327 7.62 12.37 -9.70
N LYS A 328 7.53 13.53 -10.37
CA LYS A 328 7.12 13.64 -11.78
C LYS A 328 7.94 12.72 -12.68
N LYS A 329 9.28 12.74 -12.56
CA LYS A 329 10.17 11.85 -13.32
C LYS A 329 9.93 10.37 -13.01
N HIS A 330 9.60 10.04 -11.77
CA HIS A 330 9.26 8.68 -11.38
C HIS A 330 7.94 8.21 -12.01
N ILE A 331 6.93 9.09 -12.12
CA ILE A 331 5.69 8.82 -12.84
C ILE A 331 5.98 8.61 -14.33
N GLU A 332 6.79 9.46 -14.96
CA GLU A 332 7.18 9.35 -16.38
C GLU A 332 7.85 7.99 -16.68
N GLN A 333 8.75 7.55 -15.81
CA GLN A 333 9.36 6.21 -15.90
C GLN A 333 8.32 5.08 -15.81
N ALA A 334 7.38 5.18 -14.87
CA ALA A 334 6.32 4.18 -14.72
C ALA A 334 5.37 4.15 -15.94
N LEU A 335 5.03 5.31 -16.48
CA LEU A 335 4.19 5.42 -17.69
C LEU A 335 4.84 4.75 -18.90
N SER A 336 6.15 4.94 -19.10
CA SER A 336 6.86 4.33 -20.23
C SER A 336 6.87 2.80 -20.17
N LEU A 337 6.80 2.20 -18.97
CA LEU A 337 6.73 0.74 -18.79
C LEU A 337 5.37 0.15 -19.20
N ILE A 338 4.30 0.93 -19.03
CA ILE A 338 2.94 0.44 -19.22
C ILE A 338 2.30 0.91 -20.53
N GLU A 339 2.95 1.76 -21.30
CA GLU A 339 2.36 2.36 -22.52
C GLU A 339 2.00 1.33 -23.60
N ALA A 340 2.73 0.21 -23.67
CA ALA A 340 2.47 -0.87 -24.62
C ALA A 340 1.35 -1.84 -24.17
N LYS A 341 0.92 -1.78 -22.89
CA LYS A 341 -0.13 -2.66 -22.36
C LYS A 341 -1.50 -2.30 -22.95
N PRO A 342 -2.45 -3.27 -22.97
CA PRO A 342 -3.86 -2.95 -23.25
C PRO A 342 -4.35 -1.83 -22.32
N GLN A 343 -5.20 -0.94 -22.83
CA GLN A 343 -5.58 0.27 -22.09
C GLN A 343 -6.19 -0.01 -20.72
N GLU A 344 -6.97 -1.08 -20.59
CA GLU A 344 -7.56 -1.50 -19.32
C GLU A 344 -6.51 -1.90 -18.29
N HIS A 345 -5.36 -2.43 -18.73
CA HIS A 345 -4.25 -2.87 -17.91
C HIS A 345 -3.15 -1.81 -17.71
N ARG A 346 -3.32 -0.59 -18.25
CA ARG A 346 -2.43 0.55 -17.99
C ARG A 346 -2.69 1.11 -16.59
N ILE A 347 -2.39 0.33 -15.56
CA ILE A 347 -2.66 0.67 -14.17
C ILE A 347 -1.36 0.95 -13.44
N LEU A 348 -1.34 2.05 -12.68
CA LEU A 348 -0.32 2.38 -11.68
C LEU A 348 -0.97 2.41 -10.31
N PHE A 349 -0.38 1.71 -9.35
CA PHE A 349 -0.74 1.88 -7.95
C PHE A 349 0.08 3.00 -7.33
N LEU A 350 -0.58 3.95 -6.70
CA LEU A 350 0.08 5.01 -5.94
C LEU A 350 0.11 4.63 -4.45
N LYS A 351 1.29 4.51 -3.89
CA LYS A 351 1.47 4.36 -2.45
C LYS A 351 2.01 5.68 -1.90
N SER A 352 1.16 6.48 -1.30
CA SER A 352 -0.29 6.33 -1.09
C SER A 352 -1.01 7.67 -1.27
N TRP A 353 -2.31 7.67 -1.07
CA TRP A 353 -3.06 8.91 -0.89
C TRP A 353 -2.63 9.60 0.43
N ASN A 354 -2.68 8.88 1.57
CA ASN A 354 -2.63 9.47 2.91
C ASN A 354 -1.79 8.71 3.97
N GLU A 355 -0.73 7.99 3.60
CA GLU A 355 0.15 7.38 4.61
C GLU A 355 1.18 8.38 5.17
N TRP A 356 0.70 9.36 5.92
CA TRP A 356 1.50 10.43 6.53
C TRP A 356 2.63 9.93 7.44
N GLY A 357 2.36 8.89 8.21
CA GLY A 357 3.36 8.29 9.10
C GLY A 357 4.49 7.52 8.40
N GLU A 358 4.37 7.29 7.08
CA GLU A 358 5.42 6.70 6.24
C GLU A 358 6.03 7.70 5.26
N GLY A 359 5.54 8.96 5.25
CA GLY A 359 6.04 10.02 4.37
C GLY A 359 5.87 9.71 2.88
N ASN A 360 4.87 8.90 2.53
CA ASN A 360 4.58 8.54 1.14
C ASN A 360 3.16 8.95 0.70
N TYR A 361 2.64 10.01 1.27
CA TYR A 361 1.35 10.62 0.94
C TYR A 361 1.45 11.65 -0.19
N VAL A 362 0.33 11.97 -0.81
CA VAL A 362 0.19 13.04 -1.83
C VAL A 362 -0.82 14.11 -1.44
N GLU A 363 -1.52 13.97 -0.32
CA GLU A 363 -2.38 15.02 0.22
C GLU A 363 -1.58 16.32 0.42
N PRO A 364 -2.19 17.50 0.22
CA PRO A 364 -1.48 18.78 0.37
C PRO A 364 -0.92 19.01 1.77
N ASP A 365 0.36 19.38 1.84
CA ASP A 365 1.05 19.79 3.07
C ASP A 365 1.49 21.24 3.02
N LEU A 366 1.88 21.81 4.18
CA LEU A 366 2.30 23.21 4.27
C LEU A 366 3.60 23.52 3.51
N LYS A 367 4.41 22.51 3.17
CA LYS A 367 5.67 22.71 2.47
C LYS A 367 5.49 22.73 0.95
N TYR A 368 4.72 21.79 0.43
CA TYR A 368 4.61 21.57 -1.02
C TYR A 368 3.22 21.94 -1.56
N GLY A 369 2.24 22.23 -0.70
CA GLY A 369 0.87 22.52 -1.15
C GLY A 369 0.34 21.41 -2.07
N HIS A 370 -0.21 21.79 -3.21
CA HIS A 370 -0.79 20.87 -4.19
C HIS A 370 0.22 20.28 -5.19
N THR A 371 1.50 20.63 -5.12
CA THR A 371 2.45 20.31 -6.20
C THR A 371 2.66 18.83 -6.48
N TYR A 372 2.43 17.92 -5.50
CA TYR A 372 2.41 16.48 -5.75
C TYR A 372 1.18 16.04 -6.56
N LEU A 373 0.02 16.64 -6.30
CA LEU A 373 -1.21 16.41 -7.08
C LEU A 373 -1.07 16.98 -8.49
N ASP A 374 -0.44 18.15 -8.64
CA ASP A 374 -0.14 18.76 -9.93
C ASP A 374 0.80 17.87 -10.76
N ALA A 375 1.83 17.28 -10.12
CA ALA A 375 2.72 16.33 -10.78
C ALA A 375 1.98 15.09 -11.33
N ILE A 376 0.98 14.57 -10.60
CA ILE A 376 0.11 13.49 -11.08
C ILE A 376 -0.73 13.99 -12.25
N LYS A 377 -1.40 15.11 -12.08
CA LYS A 377 -2.31 15.70 -13.08
C LYS A 377 -1.63 15.92 -14.44
N GLU A 378 -0.47 16.56 -14.43
CA GLU A 378 0.30 16.87 -15.65
C GLU A 378 0.76 15.61 -16.40
N ASN A 379 0.95 14.51 -15.72
CA ASN A 379 1.40 13.27 -16.35
C ASN A 379 0.26 12.37 -16.81
N ILE A 380 -0.87 12.37 -16.09
CA ILE A 380 -1.96 11.39 -16.29
C ILE A 380 -3.05 11.92 -17.20
N LEU A 381 -3.42 13.20 -17.06
CA LEU A 381 -4.44 13.85 -17.88
C LEU A 381 -3.84 14.43 -19.17
#